data_9a0de2fa4f9162be4279d194ddb9e660
#
_entry.id   9a0de2fa4f9162be4279d194ddb9e660
#
_cell.length_a   1.000
_cell.length_b   1.000
_cell.length_c   1.000
_cell.angle_alpha   90.00
_cell.angle_beta   90.00
_cell.angle_gamma   90.00
#
_symmetry.space_group_name_H-M   'P 1'
#
loop_
_entity.id
_entity.type
_entity.pdbx_description
1 polymer ?
#
loop_
_entity_poly.entity_id
_entity_poly.type
_entity_poly.pdbx_seq_one_letter_code
_entity_poly.pdbx_strand_id
1 'polypeptide(L)'
;MIFNQLFDEKSHTYTYIISSGKGREALIIDPVIEKTNEYLNILKNLELKLVKVIDTHIHADHVTGLNELNKQTNCTRVMGETSPSEVIDIKVKDNEKIKIEDIELTTIH
;
A
#
# COMPACT_ATOMS: atom_id res chain seq x y z
N MET A 1 12.70 -3.54 11.74
CA MET A 1 11.52 -3.35 10.89
C MET A 1 11.02 -1.90 11.02
N ILE A 2 10.67 -1.29 9.91
CA ILE A 2 10.08 0.06 9.88
C ILE A 2 8.57 -0.08 9.78
N PHE A 3 7.85 0.62 10.65
CA PHE A 3 6.40 0.63 10.68
C PHE A 3 5.93 2.05 10.96
N ASN A 4 5.41 2.73 9.95
CA ASN A 4 4.88 4.09 10.06
C ASN A 4 3.36 4.07 9.91
N GLN A 5 2.67 4.66 10.86
CA GLN A 5 1.23 4.86 10.80
C GLN A 5 0.95 6.35 10.54
N LEU A 6 0.17 6.62 9.50
CA LEU A 6 -0.21 7.98 9.10
C LEU A 6 -1.73 8.09 9.14
N PHE A 7 -2.24 9.25 9.53
CA PHE A 7 -3.68 9.46 9.61
C PHE A 7 -4.09 10.65 8.75
N ASP A 8 -5.10 10.46 7.91
CA ASP A 8 -5.73 11.53 7.14
C ASP A 8 -7.04 11.95 7.79
N GLU A 9 -7.10 13.19 8.28
CA GLU A 9 -8.26 13.70 9.00
C GLU A 9 -9.50 13.85 8.13
N LYS A 10 -9.32 14.16 6.84
CA LYS A 10 -10.45 14.37 5.93
C LYS A 10 -11.19 13.10 5.63
N SER A 11 -10.47 12.01 5.37
CA SER A 11 -11.06 10.72 5.02
C SER A 11 -11.17 9.78 6.22
N HIS A 12 -10.62 10.15 7.38
CA HIS A 12 -10.50 9.29 8.57
C HIS A 12 -9.81 7.96 8.24
N THR A 13 -8.78 8.02 7.40
CA THR A 13 -8.05 6.84 6.94
C THR A 13 -6.70 6.74 7.62
N TYR A 14 -6.38 5.55 8.13
CA TYR A 14 -5.03 5.21 8.56
C TYR A 14 -4.29 4.55 7.41
N THR A 15 -3.11 5.07 7.12
CA THR A 15 -2.20 4.53 6.11
C THR A 15 -0.96 3.98 6.80
N TYR A 16 -0.49 2.82 6.36
CA TYR A 16 0.68 2.18 6.95
C TYR A 16 1.77 2.00 5.91
N ILE A 17 3.00 2.35 6.29
CA ILE A 17 4.19 2.07 5.48
C ILE A 17 5.03 1.07 6.26
N ILE A 18 5.29 -0.08 5.66
CA ILE A 18 5.97 -1.20 6.33
C ILE A 18 7.17 -1.63 5.50
N SER A 19 8.32 -1.80 6.15
CA SER A 19 9.55 -2.29 5.52
C SER A 19 10.37 -3.09 6.53
N SER A 20 11.22 -3.99 6.04
CA SER A 20 12.15 -4.71 6.91
C SER A 20 13.28 -3.83 7.43
N GLY A 21 13.56 -2.71 6.77
CA GLY A 21 14.57 -1.77 7.22
C GLY A 21 14.89 -0.72 6.18
N LYS A 22 15.72 0.26 6.55
CA LYS A 22 16.17 1.30 5.64
C LYS A 22 16.89 0.67 4.44
N GLY A 23 16.63 1.20 3.25
CA GLY A 23 17.24 0.71 2.03
C GLY A 23 16.61 -0.56 1.46
N ARG A 24 15.53 -1.06 2.09
CA ARG A 24 14.88 -2.32 1.72
C ARG A 24 13.56 -2.07 1.01
N GLU A 25 12.89 -3.15 0.60
CA GLU A 25 11.57 -3.06 -0.01
C GLU A 25 10.52 -2.63 1.01
N ALA A 26 9.47 -1.95 0.51
CA ALA A 26 8.37 -1.47 1.35
C ALA A 26 7.02 -1.78 0.72
N LEU A 27 5.99 -1.82 1.57
CA LEU A 27 4.61 -1.81 1.13
C LEU A 27 3.84 -0.68 1.82
N ILE A 28 2.78 -0.21 1.16
CA ILE A 28 1.88 0.79 1.74
C ILE A 28 0.47 0.21 1.77
N ILE A 29 -0.22 0.36 2.90
CA ILE A 29 -1.58 -0.11 3.11
C ILE A 29 -2.50 1.11 3.20
N ASP A 30 -3.58 1.10 2.41
CA ASP A 30 -4.64 2.11 2.38
C ASP A 30 -4.13 3.53 2.11
N PRO A 31 -3.42 3.77 0.99
CA PRO A 31 -2.95 5.11 0.66
C PRO A 31 -4.10 6.05 0.29
N VAL A 32 -3.98 7.31 0.68
CA VAL A 32 -4.89 8.40 0.31
C VAL A 32 -4.24 9.21 -0.80
N ILE A 33 -4.95 9.42 -1.92
CA ILE A 33 -4.35 10.06 -3.10
C ILE A 33 -3.76 11.45 -2.80
N GLU A 34 -4.44 12.24 -1.98
CA GLU A 34 -3.99 13.60 -1.64
C GLU A 34 -2.68 13.61 -0.85
N LYS A 35 -2.29 12.47 -0.29
CA LYS A 35 -1.08 12.32 0.49
C LYS A 35 0.07 11.63 -0.27
N THR A 36 -0.10 11.39 -1.57
CA THR A 36 0.88 10.67 -2.39
C THR A 36 2.28 11.26 -2.25
N ASN A 37 2.43 12.59 -2.33
CA ASN A 37 3.74 13.23 -2.20
C ASN A 37 4.37 13.00 -0.82
N GLU A 38 3.56 12.97 0.22
CA GLU A 38 4.04 12.68 1.58
C GLU A 38 4.62 11.27 1.67
N TYR A 39 3.91 10.28 1.10
CA TYR A 39 4.41 8.90 1.06
C TYR A 39 5.71 8.80 0.29
N LEU A 40 5.79 9.44 -0.89
CA LEU A 40 6.99 9.41 -1.71
C LEU A 40 8.18 10.05 -1.00
N ASN A 41 7.97 11.12 -0.23
CA ASN A 41 9.03 11.75 0.56
C ASN A 41 9.54 10.82 1.67
N ILE A 42 8.64 10.11 2.34
CA ILE A 42 9.01 9.13 3.38
C ILE A 42 9.86 8.01 2.76
N LEU A 43 9.40 7.46 1.63
CA LEU A 43 10.13 6.41 0.93
C LEU A 43 11.54 6.89 0.55
N LYS A 44 11.65 8.11 0.02
CA LYS A 44 12.94 8.69 -0.38
C LYS A 44 13.86 8.88 0.82
N ASN A 45 13.35 9.44 1.91
CA ASN A 45 14.15 9.73 3.10
C ASN A 45 14.69 8.47 3.76
N LEU A 46 13.94 7.37 3.70
CA LEU A 46 14.33 6.08 4.26
C LEU A 46 14.97 5.16 3.22
N GLU A 47 15.14 5.65 1.99
CA GLU A 47 15.73 4.90 0.88
C GLU A 47 14.98 3.59 0.59
N LEU A 48 13.65 3.61 0.75
CA LEU A 48 12.81 2.44 0.55
C LEU A 48 12.38 2.31 -0.91
N LYS A 49 12.29 1.06 -1.39
CA LYS A 49 11.73 0.75 -2.70
C LYS A 49 10.31 0.24 -2.51
N LEU A 50 9.33 1.02 -2.96
CA LEU A 50 7.93 0.60 -2.88
C LEU A 50 7.66 -0.49 -3.92
N VAL A 51 7.27 -1.67 -3.45
CA VAL A 51 7.00 -2.81 -4.33
C VAL A 51 5.52 -3.20 -4.37
N LYS A 52 4.77 -2.94 -3.31
CA LYS A 52 3.34 -3.26 -3.25
C LYS A 52 2.56 -2.15 -2.56
N VAL A 53 1.34 -1.89 -3.07
CA VAL A 53 0.34 -1.07 -2.40
C VAL A 53 -0.91 -1.91 -2.24
N ILE A 54 -1.53 -1.82 -1.07
CA ILE A 54 -2.64 -2.69 -0.67
C ILE A 54 -3.81 -1.81 -0.24
N ASP A 55 -5.02 -2.13 -0.70
CA ASP A 55 -6.22 -1.48 -0.23
C ASP A 55 -7.09 -2.51 0.49
N THR A 56 -7.47 -2.19 1.74
CA THR A 56 -8.31 -3.05 2.56
C THR A 56 -9.79 -2.76 2.39
N HIS A 57 -10.13 -1.67 1.70
CA HIS A 57 -11.51 -1.21 1.50
C HIS A 57 -11.78 -0.92 0.03
N ILE A 58 -13.02 -1.13 -0.40
CA ILE A 58 -13.43 -0.78 -1.76
C ILE A 58 -13.89 0.67 -1.75
N HIS A 59 -12.97 1.59 -2.00
CA HIS A 59 -13.22 3.03 -2.08
C HIS A 59 -12.62 3.59 -3.35
N ALA A 60 -13.35 4.45 -4.05
CA ALA A 60 -12.86 5.07 -5.27
C ALA A 60 -11.57 5.85 -5.04
N ASP A 61 -11.49 6.55 -3.92
CA ASP A 61 -10.31 7.36 -3.57
C ASP A 61 -9.08 6.47 -3.33
N HIS A 62 -9.27 5.31 -2.73
CA HIS A 62 -8.17 4.38 -2.46
C HIS A 62 -7.66 3.75 -3.74
N VAL A 63 -8.57 3.36 -4.66
CA VAL A 63 -8.17 2.86 -5.98
C VAL A 63 -7.34 3.91 -6.71
N THR A 64 -7.73 5.18 -6.63
CA THR A 64 -7.00 6.28 -7.25
C THR A 64 -5.62 6.44 -6.61
N GLY A 65 -5.53 6.29 -5.28
CA GLY A 65 -4.24 6.30 -4.56
C GLY A 65 -3.33 5.17 -4.99
N LEU A 66 -3.87 3.96 -5.15
CA LEU A 66 -3.11 2.82 -5.66
C LEU A 66 -2.58 3.11 -7.06
N ASN A 67 -3.41 3.66 -7.94
CA ASN A 67 -3.04 3.97 -9.31
C ASN A 67 -1.95 5.03 -9.37
N GLU A 68 -2.05 6.08 -8.56
CA GLU A 68 -1.05 7.15 -8.54
C GLU A 68 0.31 6.62 -8.06
N LEU A 69 0.33 5.80 -7.01
CA LEU A 69 1.57 5.20 -6.54
C LEU A 69 2.15 4.22 -7.55
N ASN A 70 1.30 3.43 -8.22
CA ASN A 70 1.73 2.54 -9.30
C ASN A 70 2.39 3.34 -10.42
N LYS A 71 1.78 4.46 -10.81
CA LYS A 71 2.31 5.34 -11.86
C LYS A 71 3.68 5.90 -11.49
N GLN A 72 3.87 6.28 -10.23
CA GLN A 72 5.11 6.92 -9.77
C GLN A 72 6.23 5.93 -9.46
N THR A 73 5.91 4.71 -9.02
CA THR A 73 6.89 3.77 -8.50
C THR A 73 6.90 2.43 -9.22
N ASN A 74 5.91 2.18 -10.08
CA ASN A 74 5.72 0.90 -10.77
C ASN A 74 5.44 -0.26 -9.79
N CYS A 75 4.89 0.04 -8.61
CA CYS A 75 4.56 -0.97 -7.60
C CYS A 75 3.34 -1.80 -8.00
N THR A 76 3.22 -3.00 -7.43
CA THR A 76 2.08 -3.89 -7.64
C THR A 76 0.88 -3.46 -6.81
N ARG A 77 -0.30 -3.40 -7.42
CA ARG A 77 -1.55 -3.03 -6.76
C ARG A 77 -2.28 -4.28 -6.28
N VAL A 78 -2.62 -4.31 -5.00
CA VAL A 78 -3.23 -5.48 -4.35
C VAL A 78 -4.55 -5.08 -3.69
N MET A 79 -5.60 -5.85 -3.95
CA MET A 79 -6.91 -5.69 -3.30
C MET A 79 -7.54 -7.06 -3.03
N GLY A 80 -8.62 -7.10 -2.22
CA GLY A 80 -9.36 -8.32 -1.98
C GLY A 80 -10.00 -8.87 -3.26
N GLU A 81 -10.17 -10.18 -3.35
CA GLU A 81 -10.68 -10.84 -4.55
C GLU A 81 -12.11 -10.41 -4.92
N THR A 82 -12.88 -9.90 -3.95
CA THR A 82 -14.24 -9.41 -4.18
C THR A 82 -14.29 -8.01 -4.74
N SER A 83 -13.13 -7.36 -4.91
CA SER A 83 -13.07 -6.01 -5.47
C SER A 83 -13.57 -5.98 -6.90
N PRO A 84 -14.47 -5.03 -7.26
CA PRO A 84 -14.96 -4.90 -8.62
C PRO A 84 -13.95 -4.26 -9.58
N SER A 85 -12.84 -3.73 -9.08
CA SER A 85 -11.88 -3.02 -9.92
C SER A 85 -11.07 -3.96 -10.79
N GLU A 86 -11.02 -3.67 -12.10
CA GLU A 86 -10.24 -4.42 -13.07
C GLU A 86 -8.80 -3.89 -13.20
N VAL A 87 -8.48 -2.74 -12.60
CA VAL A 87 -7.15 -2.14 -12.70
C VAL A 87 -6.18 -2.67 -11.63
N ILE A 88 -6.61 -3.63 -10.84
CA ILE A 88 -5.81 -4.19 -9.75
C ILE A 88 -4.97 -5.35 -10.28
N ASP A 89 -3.69 -5.36 -9.94
CA ASP A 89 -2.74 -6.38 -10.42
C ASP A 89 -2.92 -7.73 -9.73
N ILE A 90 -3.19 -7.70 -8.40
CA ILE A 90 -3.39 -8.91 -7.61
C ILE A 90 -4.64 -8.77 -6.76
N LYS A 91 -5.52 -9.77 -6.83
CA LYS A 91 -6.68 -9.89 -5.95
C LYS A 91 -6.43 -11.05 -5.00
N VAL A 92 -6.56 -10.79 -3.69
CA VAL A 92 -6.24 -11.77 -2.66
C VAL A 92 -7.49 -12.31 -1.99
N LYS A 93 -7.45 -13.59 -1.64
CA LYS A 93 -8.51 -14.27 -0.88
C LYS A 93 -8.24 -14.12 0.60
N ASP A 94 -9.24 -14.48 1.42
CA ASP A 94 -9.07 -14.58 2.85
C ASP A 94 -7.96 -15.59 3.18
N ASN A 95 -7.13 -15.26 4.17
CA ASN A 95 -5.99 -16.06 4.62
C ASN A 95 -4.87 -16.24 3.59
N GLU A 96 -4.89 -15.50 2.49
CA GLU A 96 -3.75 -15.47 1.58
C GLU A 96 -2.63 -14.61 2.18
N LYS A 97 -1.40 -14.95 1.81
CA LYS A 97 -0.20 -14.25 2.31
C LYS A 97 0.32 -13.27 1.28
N ILE A 98 0.69 -12.09 1.76
CA ILE A 98 1.34 -11.05 0.97
C ILE A 98 2.75 -10.89 1.51
N LYS A 99 3.75 -11.01 0.64
CA LYS A 99 5.16 -10.98 1.05
C LYS A 99 5.93 -9.85 0.39
N ILE A 100 6.81 -9.22 1.16
CA ILE A 100 7.92 -8.43 0.67
C ILE A 100 9.14 -8.85 1.47
N GLU A 101 10.21 -9.27 0.82
CA GLU A 101 11.43 -9.75 1.48
C GLU A 101 11.11 -10.72 2.65
N ASP A 102 11.45 -10.34 3.89
CA ASP A 102 11.22 -11.17 5.09
C ASP A 102 9.92 -10.83 5.83
N ILE A 103 9.11 -9.91 5.29
CA ILE A 103 7.82 -9.54 5.87
C ILE A 103 6.70 -10.32 5.18
N GLU A 104 5.82 -10.90 6.00
CA GLU A 104 4.67 -11.64 5.52
C GLU A 104 3.41 -11.16 6.23
N LEU A 105 2.40 -10.80 5.44
CA LEU A 105 1.08 -10.39 5.94
C LEU A 105 0.04 -11.42 5.53
N THR A 106 -0.90 -11.71 6.43
CA THR A 106 -2.02 -12.61 6.14
C THR A 106 -3.28 -11.77 5.97
N THR A 107 -4.01 -12.01 4.88
CA THR A 107 -5.27 -11.30 4.62
C THR A 107 -6.38 -11.90 5.47
N ILE A 108 -7.21 -11.02 6.05
CA ILE A 108 -8.40 -11.40 6.83
C ILE A 108 -9.56 -10.55 6.31
N HIS A 109 -10.60 -11.23 5.84
CA HIS A 109 -11.81 -10.58 5.32
C HIS A 109 -12.95 -10.61 6.33
#